data_d12b54b9ba1bb1d62012ace63eb86f79
#
_entry.id   d12b54b9ba1bb1d62012ace63eb86f79
#
_cell.length_a   1.000
_cell.length_b   1.000
_cell.length_c   1.000
_cell.angle_alpha   90.00
_cell.angle_beta   90.00
_cell.angle_gamma   90.00
#
_symmetry.space_group_name_H-M   'P 1'
#
loop_
_entity.id
_entity.type
_entity.pdbx_description
1 polymer ?
#
loop_
_entity_poly.entity_id
_entity_poly.type
_entity_poly.pdbx_seq_one_letter_code
_entity_poly.pdbx_strand_id
1 'polypeptide(L)'
;MKRPEGTLPIYIEEKHLDKPVIINEGEKALLGCQQIYDYDSCTWHGGVNAWDKADWSKIYNREVYIFPDNDDAGKKCAKDIERHLKQNGCKVTITNPPKDFAEKDDLYDAYESNYFKSSDELISYIKQNKLKPPRGSLYFQSVDHIMDNLTEPDWMIDRICERGTVMSIFGAAKSGKSFIAIAMACAVSSGKDFYGFNTKPSTVLYLAGEGFIGVGRRVKAYEEFYNINISDKPLLVSNRGSRIGDDEEFAMLQNVCRDIEIDKGNIGMIIIDTLARNYGLNENSTEDMNKFIQRVDELKEEFNATIVIVHHTGHGSNGRARGSSVLPAALDYEFRVDRDKNSDDKAMLVTVKQTLVKDGTPIDDLYFKFKEQTLYGYQGVTSGVLGLTDKRPKITTLTPVRAETLEAIEAYQQEKNSDKPIDVWVKNAVLAAIMNINNSTMTTRLREMYQLNLIHYDENKGYQSKKWDNELF
;
A
#
# COMPACT_ATOMS: atom_id res chain seq x y z
N MET A 1 -7.23 -16.80 -56.47
CA MET A 1 -8.10 -17.83 -55.84
C MET A 1 -9.17 -17.13 -55.03
N LYS A 2 -10.45 -17.47 -55.14
CA LYS A 2 -11.50 -16.96 -54.22
C LYS A 2 -11.26 -17.58 -52.86
N ARG A 3 -11.32 -16.76 -51.78
CA ARG A 3 -11.27 -17.28 -50.40
C ARG A 3 -12.44 -18.24 -50.20
N PRO A 4 -12.27 -19.38 -49.52
CA PRO A 4 -13.36 -20.27 -49.16
C PRO A 4 -14.43 -19.53 -48.37
N GLU A 5 -15.70 -19.75 -48.67
CA GLU A 5 -16.83 -19.27 -47.86
C GLU A 5 -17.08 -20.30 -46.75
N GLY A 6 -17.09 -19.86 -45.48
CA GLY A 6 -17.32 -20.68 -44.28
C GLY A 6 -16.18 -20.63 -43.26
N THR A 7 -16.35 -21.35 -42.14
CA THR A 7 -15.32 -21.54 -41.12
C THR A 7 -14.18 -22.42 -41.63
N LEU A 8 -12.95 -22.02 -41.33
CA LEU A 8 -11.74 -22.78 -41.71
C LEU A 8 -11.19 -23.52 -40.48
N PRO A 9 -10.72 -24.77 -40.64
CA PRO A 9 -10.11 -25.48 -39.54
C PRO A 9 -8.86 -24.75 -39.06
N ILE A 10 -8.57 -24.80 -37.73
CA ILE A 10 -7.28 -24.38 -37.16
C ILE A 10 -6.20 -25.40 -37.59
N TYR A 11 -4.97 -24.92 -37.70
CA TYR A 11 -3.78 -25.77 -37.86
C TYR A 11 -3.38 -26.29 -36.48
N ILE A 12 -3.60 -27.56 -36.21
CA ILE A 12 -3.24 -28.23 -34.96
C ILE A 12 -2.81 -29.66 -35.26
N GLU A 13 -1.72 -30.10 -34.61
CA GLU A 13 -1.32 -31.48 -34.54
C GLU A 13 -1.67 -32.02 -33.14
N GLU A 14 -2.74 -32.79 -33.06
CA GLU A 14 -3.28 -33.31 -31.80
C GLU A 14 -2.45 -34.51 -31.34
N LYS A 15 -1.56 -34.31 -30.34
CA LYS A 15 -0.69 -35.37 -29.79
C LYS A 15 -1.00 -35.65 -28.33
N HIS A 16 -1.43 -34.65 -27.58
CA HIS A 16 -1.52 -34.68 -26.11
C HIS A 16 -2.79 -33.99 -25.61
N LEU A 17 -3.93 -34.68 -25.68
CA LEU A 17 -5.24 -34.11 -25.29
C LEU A 17 -5.37 -33.72 -23.83
N ASP A 18 -4.52 -34.24 -22.96
CA ASP A 18 -4.46 -33.95 -21.51
C ASP A 18 -3.54 -32.78 -21.15
N LYS A 19 -2.84 -32.23 -22.12
CA LYS A 19 -1.91 -31.10 -21.93
C LYS A 19 -2.50 -29.79 -22.45
N PRO A 20 -2.05 -28.64 -21.95
CA PRO A 20 -2.46 -27.34 -22.46
C PRO A 20 -2.09 -27.17 -23.95
N VAL A 21 -2.92 -26.44 -24.68
CA VAL A 21 -2.63 -26.05 -26.06
C VAL A 21 -2.10 -24.64 -26.10
N ILE A 22 -1.02 -24.40 -26.85
CA ILE A 22 -0.53 -23.03 -27.09
C ILE A 22 -1.08 -22.51 -28.42
N ILE A 23 -1.76 -21.37 -28.40
CA ILE A 23 -2.23 -20.65 -29.58
C ILE A 23 -1.20 -19.58 -29.94
N ASN A 24 -0.83 -19.56 -31.23
CA ASN A 24 0.13 -18.61 -31.80
C ASN A 24 -0.54 -17.89 -32.99
N GLU A 25 -0.15 -16.65 -33.25
CA GLU A 25 -0.57 -15.92 -34.42
C GLU A 25 0.33 -16.25 -35.64
N GLY A 26 -0.24 -16.92 -36.64
CA GLY A 26 0.48 -17.24 -37.88
C GLY A 26 1.32 -18.51 -37.85
N GLU A 27 1.64 -18.98 -39.05
CA GLU A 27 2.35 -20.25 -39.25
C GLU A 27 3.80 -20.20 -38.80
N LYS A 28 4.46 -19.04 -38.91
CA LYS A 28 5.85 -18.83 -38.50
C LYS A 28 5.98 -19.00 -36.97
N ALA A 29 5.14 -18.30 -36.20
CA ALA A 29 5.10 -18.41 -34.75
C ALA A 29 4.78 -19.84 -34.27
N LEU A 30 3.88 -20.54 -34.98
CA LEU A 30 3.58 -21.96 -34.72
C LEU A 30 4.83 -22.83 -34.88
N LEU A 31 5.60 -22.66 -35.97
CA LEU A 31 6.83 -23.41 -36.17
C LEU A 31 7.85 -23.18 -35.06
N GLY A 32 8.05 -21.95 -34.62
CA GLY A 32 8.90 -21.63 -33.51
C GLY A 32 8.41 -22.27 -32.21
N CYS A 33 7.10 -22.17 -31.93
CA CYS A 33 6.48 -22.81 -30.78
C CYS A 33 6.75 -24.32 -30.75
N GLN A 34 6.60 -25.02 -31.88
CA GLN A 34 6.80 -26.46 -31.98
C GLN A 34 8.25 -26.90 -31.78
N GLN A 35 9.23 -26.00 -31.87
CA GLN A 35 10.63 -26.29 -31.53
C GLN A 35 10.91 -26.13 -30.02
N ILE A 36 10.09 -25.37 -29.32
CA ILE A 36 10.27 -25.09 -27.87
C ILE A 36 9.32 -25.95 -27.03
N TYR A 37 8.11 -26.21 -27.54
CA TYR A 37 6.98 -26.81 -26.82
C TYR A 37 6.66 -28.20 -27.35
N ASP A 38 6.80 -29.22 -26.51
CA ASP A 38 6.66 -30.63 -26.87
C ASP A 38 5.21 -31.10 -27.02
N TYR A 39 4.23 -30.28 -26.65
CA TYR A 39 2.81 -30.62 -26.65
C TYR A 39 2.07 -29.91 -27.76
N ASP A 40 0.72 -29.90 -27.68
CA ASP A 40 -0.12 -29.36 -28.76
C ASP A 40 0.02 -27.84 -28.86
N SER A 41 0.23 -27.37 -30.06
CA SER A 41 0.20 -25.97 -30.43
C SER A 41 -0.62 -25.77 -31.70
N CYS A 42 -1.24 -24.60 -31.83
CA CYS A 42 -2.10 -24.31 -32.98
C CYS A 42 -2.02 -22.85 -33.44
N THR A 43 -2.47 -22.65 -34.67
CA THR A 43 -2.70 -21.33 -35.26
C THR A 43 -3.94 -21.37 -36.18
N TRP A 44 -4.33 -20.22 -36.69
CA TRP A 44 -5.47 -20.08 -37.63
C TRP A 44 -5.03 -19.33 -38.86
N HIS A 45 -5.84 -19.43 -39.90
CA HIS A 45 -5.57 -18.80 -41.19
C HIS A 45 -6.11 -17.37 -41.25
N GLY A 46 -5.31 -16.41 -41.72
CA GLY A 46 -5.72 -15.04 -42.04
C GLY A 46 -5.44 -13.98 -41.02
N GLY A 47 -4.66 -14.29 -39.94
CA GLY A 47 -4.16 -13.32 -38.96
C GLY A 47 -5.26 -12.70 -38.10
N VAL A 48 -4.92 -11.58 -37.39
CA VAL A 48 -5.77 -10.90 -36.38
C VAL A 48 -7.22 -10.63 -36.81
N ASN A 49 -7.48 -10.44 -38.10
CA ASN A 49 -8.81 -10.09 -38.62
C ASN A 49 -9.64 -11.30 -39.07
N ALA A 50 -9.20 -12.53 -38.82
CA ALA A 50 -9.86 -13.75 -39.30
C ALA A 50 -10.02 -14.82 -38.22
N TRP A 51 -9.72 -14.54 -36.96
CA TRP A 51 -9.87 -15.48 -35.86
C TRP A 51 -11.32 -15.95 -35.67
N ASP A 52 -12.31 -15.12 -35.98
CA ASP A 52 -13.74 -15.39 -35.88
C ASP A 52 -14.24 -16.36 -36.98
N LYS A 53 -13.43 -16.58 -38.00
CA LYS A 53 -13.70 -17.56 -39.11
C LYS A 53 -13.00 -18.90 -38.87
N ALA A 54 -12.23 -19.03 -37.82
CA ALA A 54 -11.55 -20.27 -37.47
C ALA A 54 -12.49 -21.22 -36.71
N ASP A 55 -12.41 -22.51 -37.04
CA ASP A 55 -13.11 -23.56 -36.29
C ASP A 55 -12.26 -24.02 -35.11
N TRP A 56 -12.57 -23.51 -33.93
CA TRP A 56 -11.87 -23.80 -32.67
C TRP A 56 -12.37 -25.06 -31.98
N SER A 57 -13.33 -25.81 -32.53
CA SER A 57 -14.01 -26.94 -31.87
C SER A 57 -13.06 -28.03 -31.38
N LYS A 58 -11.92 -28.22 -32.05
CA LYS A 58 -10.87 -29.19 -31.66
C LYS A 58 -10.19 -28.92 -30.32
N ILE A 59 -10.26 -27.70 -29.82
CA ILE A 59 -9.62 -27.31 -28.55
C ILE A 59 -10.62 -26.93 -27.46
N TYR A 60 -11.93 -27.08 -27.71
CA TYR A 60 -12.95 -26.83 -26.70
C TYR A 60 -12.76 -27.72 -25.46
N ASN A 61 -13.14 -27.18 -24.30
CA ASN A 61 -12.99 -27.80 -22.96
C ASN A 61 -11.55 -28.15 -22.58
N ARG A 62 -10.52 -27.55 -23.22
CA ARG A 62 -9.11 -27.74 -22.89
C ARG A 62 -8.55 -26.55 -22.10
N GLU A 63 -7.43 -26.78 -21.45
CA GLU A 63 -6.58 -25.69 -20.98
C GLU A 63 -5.80 -25.10 -22.17
N VAL A 64 -5.85 -23.78 -22.32
CA VAL A 64 -5.31 -23.06 -23.49
C VAL A 64 -4.45 -21.91 -23.04
N TYR A 65 -3.27 -21.81 -23.60
CA TYR A 65 -2.38 -20.65 -23.46
C TYR A 65 -2.36 -19.88 -24.79
N ILE A 66 -2.47 -18.55 -24.73
CA ILE A 66 -2.34 -17.69 -25.92
C ILE A 66 -1.07 -16.86 -25.76
N PHE A 67 -0.15 -17.02 -26.70
CA PHE A 67 1.04 -16.21 -26.82
C PHE A 67 0.86 -15.24 -27.98
N PRO A 68 0.47 -13.98 -27.75
CA PRO A 68 0.21 -13.01 -28.80
C PRO A 68 1.53 -12.45 -29.36
N ASP A 69 1.49 -11.92 -30.56
CA ASP A 69 2.54 -11.05 -31.10
C ASP A 69 2.70 -9.82 -30.18
N ASN A 70 3.92 -9.28 -30.11
CA ASN A 70 4.22 -8.14 -29.25
C ASN A 70 3.75 -6.82 -29.86
N ASP A 71 2.45 -6.72 -30.17
CA ASP A 71 1.81 -5.47 -30.57
C ASP A 71 0.36 -5.36 -30.02
N ASP A 72 -0.28 -4.22 -30.22
CA ASP A 72 -1.63 -3.98 -29.71
C ASP A 72 -2.69 -4.78 -30.45
N ALA A 73 -2.47 -5.07 -31.75
CA ALA A 73 -3.39 -5.85 -32.56
C ALA A 73 -3.41 -7.32 -32.11
N GLY A 74 -2.25 -7.93 -31.91
CA GLY A 74 -2.09 -9.28 -31.39
C GLY A 74 -2.70 -9.43 -29.98
N LYS A 75 -2.43 -8.48 -29.07
CA LYS A 75 -3.01 -8.46 -27.72
C LYS A 75 -4.54 -8.32 -27.74
N LYS A 76 -5.09 -7.54 -28.66
CA LYS A 76 -6.54 -7.41 -28.84
C LYS A 76 -7.15 -8.70 -29.39
N CYS A 77 -6.54 -9.28 -30.43
CA CYS A 77 -6.96 -10.54 -31.01
C CYS A 77 -6.97 -11.67 -29.98
N ALA A 78 -5.93 -11.78 -29.16
CA ALA A 78 -5.84 -12.74 -28.07
C ALA A 78 -7.01 -12.64 -27.08
N LYS A 79 -7.44 -11.42 -26.73
CA LYS A 79 -8.60 -11.19 -25.85
C LYS A 79 -9.93 -11.62 -26.50
N ASP A 80 -10.07 -11.41 -27.78
CA ASP A 80 -11.27 -11.82 -28.49
C ASP A 80 -11.35 -13.35 -28.61
N ILE A 81 -10.23 -14.01 -28.90
CA ILE A 81 -10.10 -15.48 -28.88
C ILE A 81 -10.36 -16.03 -27.47
N GLU A 82 -9.80 -15.42 -26.44
CA GLU A 82 -10.03 -15.81 -25.05
C GLU A 82 -11.52 -15.83 -24.72
N ARG A 83 -12.24 -14.75 -25.08
CA ARG A 83 -13.68 -14.63 -24.82
C ARG A 83 -14.47 -15.76 -25.52
N HIS A 84 -14.14 -16.04 -26.76
CA HIS A 84 -14.77 -17.12 -27.52
C HIS A 84 -14.51 -18.50 -26.91
N LEU A 85 -13.25 -18.79 -26.56
CA LEU A 85 -12.87 -20.10 -26.02
C LEU A 85 -13.42 -20.32 -24.61
N LYS A 86 -13.49 -19.30 -23.77
CA LYS A 86 -14.12 -19.39 -22.44
C LYS A 86 -15.61 -19.72 -22.53
N GLN A 87 -16.32 -19.14 -23.49
CA GLN A 87 -17.72 -19.50 -23.75
C GLN A 87 -17.91 -20.96 -24.18
N ASN A 88 -16.85 -21.59 -24.67
CA ASN A 88 -16.83 -22.99 -25.11
C ASN A 88 -16.05 -23.91 -24.16
N GLY A 89 -16.03 -23.57 -22.85
CA GLY A 89 -15.52 -24.43 -21.77
C GLY A 89 -14.02 -24.48 -21.62
N CYS A 90 -13.24 -23.67 -22.35
CA CYS A 90 -11.78 -23.64 -22.19
C CYS A 90 -11.33 -22.85 -20.96
N LYS A 91 -10.26 -23.33 -20.31
CA LYS A 91 -9.51 -22.56 -19.33
C LYS A 91 -8.39 -21.82 -20.03
N VAL A 92 -8.54 -20.50 -20.24
CA VAL A 92 -7.64 -19.71 -21.09
C VAL A 92 -6.73 -18.81 -20.25
N THR A 93 -5.44 -18.80 -20.58
CA THR A 93 -4.43 -17.85 -20.06
C THR A 93 -3.75 -17.15 -21.24
N ILE A 94 -3.78 -15.82 -21.27
CA ILE A 94 -2.97 -15.00 -22.20
C ILE A 94 -1.71 -14.58 -21.46
N THR A 95 -0.55 -14.66 -22.10
CA THR A 95 0.71 -14.14 -21.58
C THR A 95 1.07 -12.79 -22.18
N ASN A 96 1.86 -11.99 -21.46
CA ASN A 96 2.58 -10.88 -22.05
C ASN A 96 3.85 -11.43 -22.73
N PRO A 97 4.18 -11.03 -23.95
CA PRO A 97 5.51 -11.27 -24.52
C PRO A 97 6.62 -10.70 -23.64
N PRO A 98 7.86 -11.23 -23.73
CA PRO A 98 9.02 -10.69 -23.01
C PRO A 98 9.21 -9.18 -23.24
N LYS A 99 9.67 -8.46 -22.20
CA LYS A 99 9.86 -6.99 -22.29
C LYS A 99 10.95 -6.57 -23.26
N ASP A 100 11.90 -7.43 -23.53
CA ASP A 100 13.02 -7.24 -24.45
C ASP A 100 12.70 -7.67 -25.88
N PHE A 101 11.48 -8.19 -26.14
CA PHE A 101 11.01 -8.43 -27.50
C PHE A 101 10.72 -7.11 -28.21
N ALA A 102 11.18 -7.02 -29.47
CA ALA A 102 10.82 -5.91 -30.34
C ALA A 102 9.32 -5.94 -30.71
N GLU A 103 8.83 -4.88 -31.33
CA GLU A 103 7.47 -4.84 -31.88
C GLU A 103 7.30 -5.98 -32.91
N LYS A 104 6.22 -6.75 -32.75
CA LYS A 104 5.85 -7.92 -33.56
C LYS A 104 6.71 -9.18 -33.38
N ASP A 105 7.64 -9.20 -32.44
CA ASP A 105 8.32 -10.43 -32.08
C ASP A 105 7.31 -11.46 -31.55
N ASP A 106 7.55 -12.72 -31.92
CA ASP A 106 6.70 -13.87 -31.61
C ASP A 106 7.50 -15.08 -31.08
N LEU A 107 6.90 -16.25 -30.96
CA LEU A 107 7.58 -17.46 -30.49
C LEU A 107 8.61 -18.01 -31.51
N TYR A 108 8.59 -17.59 -32.74
CA TYR A 108 9.65 -17.93 -33.68
C TYR A 108 10.93 -17.14 -33.37
N ASP A 109 10.79 -15.85 -33.04
CA ASP A 109 11.93 -15.01 -32.66
C ASP A 109 12.51 -15.48 -31.32
N ALA A 110 11.64 -15.95 -30.39
CA ALA A 110 12.07 -16.62 -29.16
C ALA A 110 12.87 -17.89 -29.43
N TYR A 111 12.48 -18.69 -30.43
CA TYR A 111 13.23 -19.88 -30.84
C TYR A 111 14.58 -19.51 -31.45
N GLU A 112 14.63 -18.59 -32.42
CA GLU A 112 15.86 -18.16 -33.05
C GLU A 112 16.87 -17.56 -32.08
N SER A 113 16.40 -16.82 -31.06
CA SER A 113 17.24 -16.24 -30.01
C SER A 113 17.57 -17.22 -28.87
N ASN A 114 17.02 -18.44 -28.91
CA ASN A 114 17.14 -19.44 -27.83
C ASN A 114 16.69 -18.88 -26.47
N TYR A 115 15.63 -18.08 -26.47
CA TYR A 115 15.07 -17.42 -25.30
C TYR A 115 14.48 -18.42 -24.29
N PHE A 116 13.67 -19.36 -24.76
CA PHE A 116 13.18 -20.49 -23.98
C PHE A 116 13.87 -21.79 -24.40
N LYS A 117 14.39 -22.54 -23.44
CA LYS A 117 15.18 -23.76 -23.67
C LYS A 117 14.38 -25.05 -23.52
N SER A 118 13.15 -24.96 -23.00
CA SER A 118 12.27 -26.12 -22.78
C SER A 118 10.81 -25.73 -22.65
N SER A 119 9.93 -26.72 -22.80
CA SER A 119 8.50 -26.60 -22.51
C SER A 119 8.21 -26.06 -21.10
N ASP A 120 8.94 -26.55 -20.10
CA ASP A 120 8.75 -26.17 -18.70
C ASP A 120 9.10 -24.69 -18.46
N GLU A 121 10.15 -24.19 -19.10
CA GLU A 121 10.54 -22.79 -19.05
C GLU A 121 9.49 -21.89 -19.69
N LEU A 122 9.00 -22.24 -20.88
CA LEU A 122 7.94 -21.52 -21.58
C LEU A 122 6.62 -21.53 -20.77
N ILE A 123 6.21 -22.68 -20.23
CA ILE A 123 5.00 -22.77 -19.40
C ILE A 123 5.14 -21.94 -18.11
N SER A 124 6.29 -22.01 -17.47
CA SER A 124 6.58 -21.22 -16.27
C SER A 124 6.48 -19.73 -16.58
N TYR A 125 7.09 -19.29 -17.69
CA TYR A 125 7.01 -17.92 -18.16
C TYR A 125 5.55 -17.47 -18.38
N ILE A 126 4.76 -18.25 -19.14
CA ILE A 126 3.36 -17.96 -19.42
C ILE A 126 2.54 -17.78 -18.14
N LYS A 127 2.74 -18.68 -17.15
CA LYS A 127 2.02 -18.63 -15.88
C LYS A 127 2.40 -17.42 -15.02
N GLN A 128 3.66 -17.01 -15.05
CA GLN A 128 4.17 -15.87 -14.29
C GLN A 128 3.84 -14.53 -14.94
N ASN A 129 3.77 -14.48 -16.28
CA ASN A 129 3.59 -13.25 -17.05
C ASN A 129 2.21 -13.15 -17.68
N LYS A 130 1.17 -13.62 -17.00
CA LYS A 130 -0.22 -13.52 -17.47
C LYS A 130 -0.58 -12.08 -17.85
N LEU A 131 -1.25 -11.91 -18.98
CA LEU A 131 -1.78 -10.62 -19.41
C LEU A 131 -2.86 -10.18 -18.40
N LYS A 132 -2.52 -9.17 -17.61
CA LYS A 132 -3.47 -8.56 -16.69
C LYS A 132 -4.33 -7.54 -17.44
N PRO A 133 -5.58 -7.29 -16.98
CA PRO A 133 -6.34 -6.14 -17.51
C PRO A 133 -5.51 -4.87 -17.34
N PRO A 134 -5.69 -3.86 -18.21
CA PRO A 134 -5.04 -2.58 -18.02
C PRO A 134 -5.30 -2.06 -16.59
N ARG A 135 -4.27 -1.46 -15.97
CA ARG A 135 -4.42 -0.83 -14.66
C ARG A 135 -5.58 0.17 -14.69
N GLY A 136 -6.37 0.23 -13.62
CA GLY A 136 -7.54 1.11 -13.53
C GLY A 136 -8.77 0.67 -14.35
N SER A 137 -8.74 -0.47 -15.05
CA SER A 137 -9.90 -0.98 -15.79
C SER A 137 -10.86 -1.75 -14.88
N LEU A 138 -12.17 -1.47 -14.97
CA LEU A 138 -13.19 -2.25 -14.27
C LEU A 138 -13.33 -3.63 -14.92
N TYR A 139 -13.20 -4.69 -14.14
CA TYR A 139 -13.47 -6.07 -14.53
C TYR A 139 -14.02 -6.88 -13.37
N PHE A 140 -14.68 -7.99 -13.66
CA PHE A 140 -15.23 -8.89 -12.65
C PHE A 140 -14.51 -10.24 -12.69
N GLN A 141 -14.24 -10.79 -11.53
CA GLN A 141 -13.72 -12.15 -11.34
C GLN A 141 -14.70 -12.96 -10.48
N SER A 142 -14.81 -14.26 -10.75
CA SER A 142 -15.55 -15.14 -9.84
C SER A 142 -14.85 -15.28 -8.51
N VAL A 143 -15.62 -15.52 -7.46
CA VAL A 143 -15.06 -15.73 -6.10
C VAL A 143 -14.12 -16.93 -6.08
N ASP A 144 -14.47 -18.01 -6.78
CA ASP A 144 -13.61 -19.20 -6.89
C ASP A 144 -12.26 -18.84 -7.51
N HIS A 145 -12.26 -18.03 -8.59
CA HIS A 145 -11.01 -17.58 -9.20
C HIS A 145 -10.17 -16.72 -8.25
N ILE A 146 -10.81 -15.89 -7.43
CA ILE A 146 -10.11 -15.09 -6.41
C ILE A 146 -9.52 -16.02 -5.35
N MET A 147 -10.29 -16.99 -4.84
CA MET A 147 -9.84 -17.93 -3.80
C MET A 147 -8.70 -18.83 -4.29
N ASP A 148 -8.77 -19.32 -5.51
CA ASP A 148 -7.72 -20.15 -6.12
C ASP A 148 -6.40 -19.38 -6.37
N ASN A 149 -6.45 -18.05 -6.42
CA ASN A 149 -5.32 -17.18 -6.67
C ASN A 149 -5.01 -16.24 -5.48
N LEU A 150 -5.48 -16.56 -4.28
CA LEU A 150 -5.10 -15.83 -3.07
C LEU A 150 -3.58 -15.89 -2.90
N THR A 151 -3.01 -14.73 -2.69
CA THR A 151 -1.58 -14.54 -2.40
C THR A 151 -1.42 -13.91 -1.02
N GLU A 152 -0.25 -14.03 -0.45
CA GLU A 152 0.10 -13.25 0.74
C GLU A 152 0.00 -11.74 0.42
N PRO A 153 -0.26 -10.90 1.46
CA PRO A 153 -0.33 -9.45 1.28
C PRO A 153 0.93 -8.90 0.62
N ASP A 154 0.77 -8.05 -0.39
CA ASP A 154 1.90 -7.40 -1.08
C ASP A 154 2.38 -6.19 -0.26
N TRP A 155 3.06 -6.46 0.84
CA TRP A 155 3.55 -5.42 1.73
C TRP A 155 4.55 -4.48 1.04
N MET A 156 4.27 -3.19 1.03
CA MET A 156 5.25 -2.15 0.72
C MET A 156 6.18 -1.91 1.91
N ILE A 157 5.60 -1.85 3.11
CA ILE A 157 6.30 -1.90 4.40
C ILE A 157 5.52 -2.89 5.26
N ASP A 158 6.19 -3.96 5.73
CA ASP A 158 5.58 -5.06 6.46
C ASP A 158 4.64 -4.58 7.56
N ARG A 159 3.39 -5.08 7.59
CA ARG A 159 2.33 -4.73 8.55
C ARG A 159 2.00 -3.24 8.70
N ILE A 160 2.61 -2.36 7.91
CA ILE A 160 2.38 -0.91 7.92
C ILE A 160 1.50 -0.48 6.76
N CYS A 161 1.83 -0.92 5.54
CA CYS A 161 1.00 -0.66 4.37
C CYS A 161 1.29 -1.64 3.25
N GLU A 162 0.24 -2.06 2.57
CA GLU A 162 0.33 -2.85 1.34
C GLU A 162 0.48 -1.95 0.12
N ARG A 163 0.97 -2.53 -0.96
CA ARG A 163 1.01 -1.88 -2.26
C ARG A 163 -0.41 -1.63 -2.77
N GLY A 164 -0.63 -0.48 -3.41
CA GLY A 164 -1.94 -0.13 -3.97
C GLY A 164 -2.99 0.23 -2.91
N THR A 165 -2.56 0.79 -1.78
CA THR A 165 -3.44 1.25 -0.70
C THR A 165 -3.28 2.75 -0.45
N VAL A 166 -4.21 3.32 0.30
CA VAL A 166 -4.18 4.72 0.72
C VAL A 166 -3.98 4.78 2.23
N MET A 167 -2.94 5.50 2.66
CA MET A 167 -2.69 5.71 4.09
C MET A 167 -2.56 7.18 4.43
N SER A 168 -2.86 7.55 5.68
CA SER A 168 -2.60 8.88 6.19
C SER A 168 -1.65 8.88 7.38
N ILE A 169 -0.84 9.95 7.46
CA ILE A 169 -0.02 10.29 8.63
C ILE A 169 -0.52 11.64 9.13
N PHE A 170 -1.21 11.65 10.27
CA PHE A 170 -1.82 12.87 10.78
C PHE A 170 -1.32 13.24 12.19
N GLY A 171 -1.50 14.50 12.57
CA GLY A 171 -1.08 15.00 13.89
C GLY A 171 -0.94 16.52 13.90
N ALA A 172 -0.64 17.08 15.07
CA ALA A 172 -0.47 18.52 15.24
C ALA A 172 0.68 19.09 14.38
N ALA A 173 0.68 20.38 14.14
CA ALA A 173 1.82 21.05 13.49
C ALA A 173 3.10 20.79 14.29
N LYS A 174 4.23 20.54 13.61
CA LYS A 174 5.53 20.28 14.22
C LYS A 174 5.57 19.00 15.10
N SER A 175 4.66 18.02 14.90
CA SER A 175 4.68 16.76 15.64
C SER A 175 5.71 15.74 15.13
N GLY A 176 6.28 15.94 13.93
CA GLY A 176 7.27 15.01 13.36
C GLY A 176 6.78 14.22 12.14
N LYS A 177 5.54 14.46 11.66
CA LYS A 177 4.93 13.75 10.52
C LYS A 177 5.82 13.64 9.28
N SER A 178 6.35 14.77 8.81
CA SER A 178 7.22 14.80 7.62
C SER A 178 8.53 14.02 7.84
N PHE A 179 9.03 13.90 9.06
CA PHE A 179 10.21 13.06 9.35
C PHE A 179 9.87 11.58 9.23
N ILE A 180 8.67 11.15 9.66
CA ILE A 180 8.19 9.79 9.46
C ILE A 180 7.98 9.51 7.97
N ALA A 181 7.33 10.43 7.24
CA ALA A 181 7.12 10.29 5.79
C ALA A 181 8.45 10.20 5.01
N ILE A 182 9.45 11.00 5.37
CA ILE A 182 10.80 10.93 4.78
C ILE A 182 11.50 9.62 5.14
N ALA A 183 11.36 9.13 6.38
CA ALA A 183 11.93 7.84 6.77
C ALA A 183 11.30 6.69 5.95
N MET A 184 9.98 6.71 5.72
CA MET A 184 9.32 5.74 4.82
C MET A 184 9.86 5.85 3.39
N ALA A 185 9.99 7.06 2.87
CA ALA A 185 10.53 7.29 1.53
C ALA A 185 11.95 6.74 1.36
N CYS A 186 12.83 7.03 2.33
CA CYS A 186 14.19 6.53 2.34
C CYS A 186 14.26 4.99 2.48
N ALA A 187 13.47 4.41 3.37
CA ALA A 187 13.43 2.98 3.58
C ALA A 187 12.95 2.23 2.32
N VAL A 188 11.82 2.64 1.73
CA VAL A 188 11.27 2.01 0.52
C VAL A 188 12.19 2.20 -0.67
N SER A 189 12.72 3.40 -0.91
CA SER A 189 13.60 3.63 -2.07
C SER A 189 14.93 2.86 -1.98
N SER A 190 15.43 2.62 -0.77
CA SER A 190 16.69 1.91 -0.54
C SER A 190 16.52 0.40 -0.30
N GLY A 191 15.30 -0.08 -0.03
CA GLY A 191 15.03 -1.45 0.38
C GLY A 191 15.57 -1.78 1.79
N LYS A 192 15.81 -0.76 2.62
CA LYS A 192 16.21 -0.93 4.01
C LYS A 192 15.00 -0.96 4.92
N ASP A 193 15.16 -1.59 6.08
CA ASP A 193 14.08 -1.68 7.06
C ASP A 193 13.57 -0.32 7.49
N PHE A 194 12.26 -0.18 7.59
CA PHE A 194 11.62 0.92 8.27
C PHE A 194 11.48 0.58 9.74
N TYR A 195 12.50 0.92 10.54
CA TYR A 195 12.51 0.69 12.00
C TYR A 195 12.19 -0.75 12.43
N GLY A 196 12.75 -1.73 11.72
CA GLY A 196 12.56 -3.16 11.99
C GLY A 196 11.43 -3.82 11.18
N PHE A 197 10.74 -3.06 10.34
CA PHE A 197 9.77 -3.59 9.37
C PHE A 197 10.41 -3.67 7.99
N ASN A 198 10.39 -4.86 7.38
CA ASN A 198 10.94 -5.07 6.04
C ASN A 198 10.23 -4.18 5.02
N THR A 199 10.96 -3.72 4.00
CA THR A 199 10.41 -2.92 2.91
C THR A 199 10.62 -3.59 1.57
N LYS A 200 9.70 -3.33 0.62
CA LYS A 200 9.84 -3.75 -0.77
C LYS A 200 10.45 -2.58 -1.58
N PRO A 201 11.69 -2.72 -2.11
CA PRO A 201 12.35 -1.64 -2.83
C PRO A 201 11.54 -1.22 -4.05
N SER A 202 11.32 0.09 -4.21
CA SER A 202 10.55 0.67 -5.31
C SER A 202 10.91 2.13 -5.53
N THR A 203 10.54 2.66 -6.71
CA THR A 203 10.58 4.11 -6.96
C THR A 203 9.60 4.83 -6.05
N VAL A 204 10.06 5.89 -5.39
CA VAL A 204 9.26 6.71 -4.48
C VAL A 204 9.19 8.14 -4.99
N LEU A 205 7.98 8.67 -5.10
CA LEU A 205 7.73 10.07 -5.42
C LEU A 205 7.31 10.83 -4.16
N TYR A 206 7.97 11.94 -3.87
CA TYR A 206 7.66 12.79 -2.73
C TYR A 206 7.20 14.17 -3.21
N LEU A 207 5.90 14.45 -3.12
CA LEU A 207 5.31 15.74 -3.46
C LEU A 207 5.52 16.73 -2.31
N ALA A 208 6.58 17.54 -2.40
CA ALA A 208 6.99 18.49 -1.38
C ALA A 208 6.19 19.80 -1.46
N GLY A 209 5.12 19.91 -0.69
CA GLY A 209 4.33 21.15 -0.60
C GLY A 209 5.00 22.28 0.19
N GLU A 210 5.97 21.96 1.06
CA GLU A 210 6.67 22.90 1.93
C GLU A 210 8.19 22.77 1.76
N GLY A 211 8.76 23.49 0.76
CA GLY A 211 10.19 23.70 0.63
C GLY A 211 11.03 22.45 0.35
N PHE A 212 11.18 22.08 -0.92
CA PHE A 212 11.92 20.90 -1.35
C PHE A 212 13.38 20.84 -0.83
N ILE A 213 14.06 22.01 -0.68
CA ILE A 213 15.41 22.09 -0.08
C ILE A 213 15.41 21.55 1.35
N GLY A 214 14.35 21.83 2.12
CA GLY A 214 14.17 21.29 3.48
C GLY A 214 14.06 19.77 3.49
N VAL A 215 13.36 19.18 2.51
CA VAL A 215 13.27 17.72 2.33
C VAL A 215 14.66 17.15 2.04
N GLY A 216 15.42 17.74 1.12
CA GLY A 216 16.78 17.30 0.81
C GLY A 216 17.70 17.28 2.04
N ARG A 217 17.64 18.31 2.89
CA ARG A 217 18.42 18.33 4.15
C ARG A 217 18.01 17.21 5.12
N ARG A 218 16.73 16.89 5.23
CA ARG A 218 16.21 15.82 6.09
C ARG A 218 16.58 14.45 5.53
N VAL A 219 16.52 14.25 4.22
CA VAL A 219 17.01 13.03 3.56
C VAL A 219 18.50 12.84 3.84
N LYS A 220 19.32 13.92 3.69
CA LYS A 220 20.74 13.87 3.99
C LYS A 220 21.01 13.55 5.47
N ALA A 221 20.25 14.13 6.39
CA ALA A 221 20.36 13.80 7.82
C ALA A 221 19.99 12.34 8.12
N TYR A 222 18.98 11.80 7.43
CA TYR A 222 18.59 10.39 7.54
C TYR A 222 19.70 9.48 7.00
N GLU A 223 20.24 9.78 5.82
CA GLU A 223 21.35 9.05 5.19
C GLU A 223 22.55 8.93 6.14
N GLU A 224 22.98 10.05 6.70
CA GLU A 224 24.14 10.10 7.59
C GLU A 224 23.87 9.41 8.94
N PHE A 225 22.69 9.62 9.51
CA PHE A 225 22.34 9.05 10.81
C PHE A 225 22.24 7.52 10.77
N TYR A 226 21.64 6.97 9.70
CA TYR A 226 21.46 5.52 9.53
C TYR A 226 22.58 4.87 8.71
N ASN A 227 23.54 5.65 8.24
CA ASN A 227 24.64 5.19 7.38
C ASN A 227 24.13 4.40 6.15
N ILE A 228 23.17 5.01 5.45
CA ILE A 228 22.51 4.42 4.27
C ILE A 228 22.73 5.38 3.09
N ASN A 229 23.22 4.90 1.96
CA ASN A 229 23.29 5.71 0.74
C ASN A 229 21.91 5.82 0.10
N ILE A 230 21.37 7.05 0.02
CA ILE A 230 20.10 7.38 -0.62
C ILE A 230 20.31 8.11 -1.96
N SER A 231 21.46 8.71 -2.17
CA SER A 231 21.75 9.57 -3.33
C SER A 231 21.62 8.85 -4.68
N ASP A 232 21.83 7.54 -4.73
CA ASP A 232 21.71 6.69 -5.92
C ASP A 232 20.38 5.89 -5.99
N LYS A 233 19.47 6.12 -5.05
CA LYS A 233 18.20 5.41 -4.96
C LYS A 233 17.09 6.16 -5.71
N PRO A 234 16.06 5.45 -6.18
CA PRO A 234 14.96 6.05 -6.93
C PRO A 234 13.98 6.78 -6.00
N LEU A 235 14.47 7.77 -5.26
CA LEU A 235 13.70 8.74 -4.48
C LEU A 235 13.69 10.08 -5.19
N LEU A 236 12.54 10.48 -5.73
CA LEU A 236 12.37 11.74 -6.44
C LEU A 236 11.51 12.69 -5.62
N VAL A 237 11.97 13.94 -5.49
CA VAL A 237 11.28 14.97 -4.71
C VAL A 237 10.84 16.08 -5.67
N SER A 238 9.55 16.44 -5.63
CA SER A 238 9.04 17.53 -6.48
C SER A 238 9.61 18.89 -6.05
N ASN A 239 9.85 19.76 -7.02
CA ASN A 239 10.32 21.13 -6.76
C ASN A 239 9.23 22.05 -6.15
N ARG A 240 7.97 21.65 -6.25
CA ARG A 240 6.79 22.34 -5.71
C ARG A 240 5.68 21.35 -5.40
N GLY A 241 4.67 21.80 -4.66
CA GLY A 241 3.41 21.08 -4.54
C GLY A 241 2.66 20.99 -5.87
N SER A 242 1.80 19.98 -5.99
CA SER A 242 0.88 19.81 -7.12
C SER A 242 -0.55 20.01 -6.63
N ARG A 243 -1.33 20.85 -7.29
CA ARG A 243 -2.75 21.05 -6.97
C ARG A 243 -3.58 19.91 -7.54
N ILE A 244 -3.58 18.77 -6.85
CA ILE A 244 -4.18 17.50 -7.29
C ILE A 244 -5.66 17.67 -7.66
N GLY A 245 -6.40 18.57 -7.00
CA GLY A 245 -7.79 18.88 -7.33
C GLY A 245 -8.01 19.68 -8.61
N ASP A 246 -6.97 20.28 -9.17
CA ASP A 246 -7.00 20.99 -10.44
C ASP A 246 -6.78 20.00 -11.61
N ASP A 247 -7.57 20.08 -12.66
CA ASP A 247 -7.57 19.07 -13.72
C ASP A 247 -6.29 19.11 -14.58
N GLU A 248 -5.76 20.31 -14.87
CA GLU A 248 -4.54 20.47 -15.66
C GLU A 248 -3.30 20.04 -14.87
N GLU A 249 -3.20 20.46 -13.62
CA GLU A 249 -2.11 20.06 -12.71
C GLU A 249 -2.11 18.55 -12.46
N PHE A 250 -3.28 17.95 -12.34
CA PHE A 250 -3.40 16.50 -12.14
C PHE A 250 -2.97 15.72 -13.39
N ALA A 251 -3.45 16.12 -14.58
CA ALA A 251 -3.01 15.50 -15.83
C ALA A 251 -1.49 15.63 -16.04
N MET A 252 -0.91 16.78 -15.68
CA MET A 252 0.53 16.98 -15.72
C MET A 252 1.24 16.03 -14.74
N LEU A 253 0.74 15.88 -13.50
CA LEU A 253 1.29 14.95 -12.52
C LEU A 253 1.29 13.51 -13.03
N GLN A 254 0.17 13.04 -13.61
CA GLN A 254 0.07 11.70 -14.19
C GLN A 254 1.09 11.48 -15.30
N ASN A 255 1.27 12.45 -16.22
CA ASN A 255 2.25 12.33 -17.29
C ASN A 255 3.67 12.24 -16.75
N VAL A 256 4.03 13.11 -15.80
CA VAL A 256 5.35 13.05 -15.12
C VAL A 256 5.56 11.70 -14.42
N CYS A 257 4.52 11.15 -13.76
CA CYS A 257 4.62 9.84 -13.14
C CYS A 257 4.86 8.73 -14.19
N ARG A 258 4.18 8.77 -15.35
CA ARG A 258 4.41 7.80 -16.45
C ARG A 258 5.84 7.87 -16.97
N ASP A 259 6.36 9.07 -17.22
CA ASP A 259 7.74 9.28 -17.67
C ASP A 259 8.76 8.73 -16.66
N ILE A 260 8.52 8.98 -15.37
CA ILE A 260 9.36 8.44 -14.29
C ILE A 260 9.27 6.92 -14.22
N GLU A 261 8.08 6.32 -14.36
CA GLU A 261 7.93 4.86 -14.36
C GLU A 261 8.70 4.19 -15.52
N ILE A 262 8.74 4.83 -16.68
CA ILE A 262 9.54 4.38 -17.84
C ILE A 262 11.06 4.46 -17.52
N ASP A 263 11.52 5.54 -16.91
CA ASP A 263 12.96 5.79 -16.67
C ASP A 263 13.50 5.05 -15.44
N LYS A 264 12.73 4.99 -14.34
CA LYS A 264 13.18 4.49 -13.01
C LYS A 264 12.53 3.18 -12.59
N GLY A 265 11.59 2.66 -13.37
CA GLY A 265 10.82 1.47 -13.01
C GLY A 265 9.61 1.77 -12.14
N ASN A 266 8.89 0.70 -11.76
CA ASN A 266 7.58 0.78 -11.11
C ASN A 266 7.57 1.72 -9.90
N ILE A 267 6.66 2.67 -9.89
CA ILE A 267 6.39 3.53 -8.74
C ILE A 267 5.69 2.68 -7.67
N GLY A 268 6.28 2.58 -6.49
CA GLY A 268 5.73 1.82 -5.37
C GLY A 268 5.03 2.69 -4.34
N MET A 269 5.46 3.96 -4.22
CA MET A 269 4.92 4.87 -3.21
C MET A 269 4.90 6.31 -3.73
N ILE A 270 3.79 7.02 -3.48
CA ILE A 270 3.64 8.46 -3.73
C ILE A 270 3.28 9.12 -2.41
N ILE A 271 4.11 10.04 -1.94
CA ILE A 271 3.93 10.75 -0.67
C ILE A 271 3.47 12.18 -0.97
N ILE A 272 2.34 12.58 -0.39
CA ILE A 272 1.74 13.91 -0.51
C ILE A 272 1.96 14.67 0.81
N ASP A 273 3.00 15.50 0.90
CA ASP A 273 3.35 16.25 2.12
C ASP A 273 3.31 17.78 1.88
N THR A 274 2.30 18.46 2.36
CA THR A 274 1.13 18.03 3.08
C THR A 274 -0.13 18.10 2.19
N LEU A 275 -1.23 17.48 2.61
CA LEU A 275 -2.53 17.59 1.95
C LEU A 275 -2.86 19.04 1.62
N ALA A 276 -2.85 19.93 2.62
CA ALA A 276 -3.20 21.34 2.47
C ALA A 276 -2.44 22.08 1.36
N ARG A 277 -1.21 21.69 1.07
CA ARG A 277 -0.35 22.32 0.05
C ARG A 277 -0.50 21.71 -1.34
N ASN A 278 -0.96 20.46 -1.39
CA ASN A 278 -1.12 19.71 -2.64
C ASN A 278 -2.60 19.55 -3.04
N TYR A 279 -3.52 20.08 -2.25
CA TYR A 279 -4.95 19.88 -2.44
C TYR A 279 -5.54 20.74 -3.56
N GLY A 280 -5.31 22.05 -3.49
CA GLY A 280 -5.76 23.01 -4.49
C GLY A 280 -7.25 23.37 -4.45
N LEU A 281 -8.02 22.86 -3.45
CA LEU A 281 -9.46 23.01 -3.28
C LEU A 281 -9.79 23.40 -1.83
N ASN A 282 -11.10 23.39 -1.44
CA ASN A 282 -11.53 23.69 -0.07
C ASN A 282 -11.58 22.43 0.80
N GLU A 283 -10.66 22.26 1.75
CA GLU A 283 -10.58 21.12 2.65
C GLU A 283 -11.86 20.84 3.48
N ASN A 284 -12.72 21.84 3.68
CA ASN A 284 -13.96 21.71 4.42
C ASN A 284 -15.17 21.34 3.54
N SER A 285 -15.00 21.36 2.22
CA SER A 285 -16.01 20.96 1.25
C SER A 285 -15.97 19.44 1.07
N THR A 286 -17.11 18.78 1.30
CA THR A 286 -17.26 17.34 1.05
C THR A 286 -17.12 17.01 -0.44
N GLU A 287 -17.64 17.86 -1.33
CA GLU A 287 -17.54 17.68 -2.79
C GLU A 287 -16.10 17.74 -3.25
N ASP A 288 -15.35 18.75 -2.81
CA ASP A 288 -13.95 18.92 -3.15
C ASP A 288 -13.10 17.77 -2.58
N MET A 289 -13.42 17.30 -1.37
CA MET A 289 -12.71 16.15 -0.78
C MET A 289 -12.98 14.86 -1.57
N ASN A 290 -14.22 14.64 -2.04
CA ASN A 290 -14.53 13.50 -2.91
C ASN A 290 -13.74 13.57 -4.22
N LYS A 291 -13.61 14.74 -4.85
CA LYS A 291 -12.78 14.92 -6.05
C LYS A 291 -11.33 14.57 -5.79
N PHE A 292 -10.77 15.02 -4.66
CA PHE A 292 -9.40 14.66 -4.27
C PHE A 292 -9.23 13.16 -4.06
N ILE A 293 -10.14 12.51 -3.35
CA ILE A 293 -10.09 11.06 -3.10
C ILE A 293 -10.15 10.30 -4.43
N GLN A 294 -11.04 10.70 -5.35
CA GLN A 294 -11.10 10.11 -6.68
C GLN A 294 -9.74 10.21 -7.39
N ARG A 295 -9.05 11.37 -7.33
CA ARG A 295 -7.73 11.56 -7.94
C ARG A 295 -6.64 10.69 -7.28
N VAL A 296 -6.73 10.54 -5.95
CA VAL A 296 -5.85 9.64 -5.20
C VAL A 296 -6.09 8.19 -5.62
N ASP A 297 -7.34 7.76 -5.81
CA ASP A 297 -7.68 6.43 -6.31
C ASP A 297 -7.19 6.22 -7.74
N GLU A 298 -7.33 7.22 -8.63
CA GLU A 298 -6.79 7.17 -9.99
C GLU A 298 -5.26 6.95 -9.99
N LEU A 299 -4.50 7.69 -9.18
CA LEU A 299 -3.04 7.49 -9.03
C LEU A 299 -2.71 6.11 -8.47
N LYS A 300 -3.41 5.70 -7.41
CA LYS A 300 -3.24 4.38 -6.78
C LYS A 300 -3.46 3.24 -7.79
N GLU A 301 -4.53 3.30 -8.56
CA GLU A 301 -4.90 2.28 -9.53
C GLU A 301 -3.98 2.28 -10.76
N GLU A 302 -3.68 3.46 -11.31
CA GLU A 302 -2.84 3.59 -12.51
C GLU A 302 -1.41 3.08 -12.27
N PHE A 303 -0.80 3.44 -11.13
CA PHE A 303 0.59 3.07 -10.82
C PHE A 303 0.70 1.85 -9.90
N ASN A 304 -0.42 1.32 -9.39
CA ASN A 304 -0.43 0.31 -8.34
C ASN A 304 0.50 0.72 -7.18
N ALA A 305 0.43 2.00 -6.80
CA ALA A 305 1.29 2.61 -5.80
C ALA A 305 0.56 2.83 -4.48
N THR A 306 1.27 2.74 -3.36
CA THR A 306 0.77 3.18 -2.06
C THR A 306 0.79 4.69 -1.99
N ILE A 307 -0.37 5.31 -1.71
CA ILE A 307 -0.47 6.76 -1.56
C ILE A 307 -0.42 7.11 -0.07
N VAL A 308 0.57 7.91 0.31
CA VAL A 308 0.76 8.38 1.70
C VAL A 308 0.38 9.85 1.78
N ILE A 309 -0.64 10.17 2.58
CA ILE A 309 -1.15 11.53 2.75
C ILE A 309 -0.73 12.07 4.12
N VAL A 310 0.11 13.11 4.15
CA VAL A 310 0.48 13.80 5.38
C VAL A 310 -0.52 14.92 5.66
N HIS A 311 -1.18 14.86 6.83
CA HIS A 311 -2.29 15.77 7.15
C HIS A 311 -2.19 16.36 8.56
N HIS A 312 -2.83 17.52 8.78
CA HIS A 312 -2.86 18.18 10.09
C HIS A 312 -4.14 17.85 10.87
N THR A 313 -4.03 17.80 12.21
CA THR A 313 -5.22 17.78 13.07
C THR A 313 -5.93 19.13 13.04
N GLY A 314 -7.26 19.12 13.15
CA GLY A 314 -8.07 20.35 13.29
C GLY A 314 -7.86 21.01 14.66
N HIS A 315 -8.04 22.36 14.70
CA HIS A 315 -8.09 23.08 15.96
C HIS A 315 -9.37 22.71 16.71
N GLY A 316 -9.27 22.19 17.93
CA GLY A 316 -10.41 21.82 18.77
C GLY A 316 -11.07 20.45 18.47
N SER A 317 -10.58 19.68 17.52
CA SER A 317 -11.01 18.31 17.31
C SER A 317 -10.26 17.40 18.29
N ASN A 318 -10.95 16.67 19.14
CA ASN A 318 -10.45 15.69 20.12
C ASN A 318 -9.44 14.66 19.52
N GLY A 319 -8.38 15.16 18.84
CA GLY A 319 -7.33 14.35 18.22
C GLY A 319 -7.70 13.73 16.87
N ARG A 320 -8.74 14.20 16.17
CA ARG A 320 -9.09 13.75 14.82
C ARG A 320 -8.40 14.58 13.73
N ALA A 321 -8.22 14.00 12.54
CA ALA A 321 -7.76 14.71 11.36
C ALA A 321 -8.68 15.92 11.03
N ARG A 322 -8.12 16.99 10.48
CA ARG A 322 -8.85 18.20 10.09
C ARG A 322 -9.63 17.97 8.79
N GLY A 323 -10.77 18.67 8.63
CA GLY A 323 -11.53 18.72 7.38
C GLY A 323 -12.69 17.73 7.31
N SER A 324 -13.11 17.38 6.09
CA SER A 324 -14.26 16.50 5.85
C SER A 324 -14.05 15.11 6.44
N SER A 325 -15.11 14.53 7.03
CA SER A 325 -15.12 13.14 7.54
C SER A 325 -15.00 12.08 6.43
N VAL A 326 -15.00 12.48 5.17
CA VAL A 326 -14.91 11.57 4.01
C VAL A 326 -13.51 10.98 3.86
N LEU A 327 -12.45 11.76 4.11
CA LEU A 327 -11.08 11.27 3.95
C LEU A 327 -10.77 10.04 4.84
N PRO A 328 -11.09 10.02 6.16
CA PRO A 328 -10.84 8.84 6.98
C PRO A 328 -11.57 7.57 6.48
N ALA A 329 -12.74 7.72 5.84
CA ALA A 329 -13.49 6.58 5.30
C ALA A 329 -12.85 5.96 4.04
N ALA A 330 -11.99 6.71 3.35
CA ALA A 330 -11.28 6.27 2.15
C ALA A 330 -9.90 5.64 2.44
N LEU A 331 -9.45 5.66 3.70
CA LEU A 331 -8.14 5.15 4.10
C LEU A 331 -8.17 3.63 4.36
N ASP A 332 -7.08 2.96 4.01
CA ASP A 332 -6.80 1.58 4.40
C ASP A 332 -5.96 1.54 5.70
N TYR A 333 -5.08 2.53 5.89
CA TYR A 333 -4.23 2.68 7.08
C TYR A 333 -4.20 4.12 7.55
N GLU A 334 -4.12 4.31 8.87
CA GLU A 334 -3.97 5.65 9.45
C GLU A 334 -2.97 5.62 10.61
N PHE A 335 -2.06 6.59 10.63
CA PHE A 335 -1.07 6.77 11.69
C PHE A 335 -1.18 8.14 12.32
N ARG A 336 -1.34 8.17 13.63
CA ARG A 336 -1.28 9.38 14.42
C ARG A 336 0.13 9.63 14.94
N VAL A 337 0.61 10.86 14.76
CA VAL A 337 1.93 11.30 15.21
C VAL A 337 1.77 12.39 16.28
N ASP A 338 2.10 12.05 17.50
CA ASP A 338 2.04 12.94 18.66
C ASP A 338 3.44 13.29 19.15
N ARG A 339 3.63 14.55 19.48
CA ARG A 339 4.85 15.06 20.14
C ARG A 339 4.59 15.24 21.60
N ASP A 340 5.44 14.68 22.47
CA ASP A 340 5.41 14.99 23.88
C ASP A 340 5.93 16.44 24.13
N LYS A 341 5.04 17.26 24.70
CA LYS A 341 5.33 18.66 25.02
C LYS A 341 5.91 18.84 26.43
N ASN A 342 5.86 17.81 27.25
CA ASN A 342 6.10 17.88 28.69
C ASN A 342 7.35 17.07 29.14
N SER A 343 8.18 16.62 28.18
CA SER A 343 9.41 15.93 28.57
C SER A 343 10.40 16.94 29.18
N ASP A 344 10.82 16.71 30.41
CA ASP A 344 11.95 17.41 31.08
C ASP A 344 13.29 17.21 30.34
N ASP A 345 13.32 16.26 29.41
CA ASP A 345 14.43 15.98 28.53
C ASP A 345 14.39 16.98 27.35
N LYS A 346 15.46 17.73 27.13
CA LYS A 346 15.63 18.65 25.96
C LYS A 346 15.37 17.94 24.63
N ALA A 347 15.25 16.62 24.64
CA ALA A 347 14.96 15.78 23.49
C ALA A 347 13.45 15.59 23.29
N MET A 348 12.96 16.06 22.16
CA MET A 348 11.59 15.86 21.70
C MET A 348 11.31 14.37 21.52
N LEU A 349 10.37 13.81 22.29
CA LEU A 349 9.84 12.47 22.09
C LEU A 349 8.62 12.55 21.14
N VAL A 350 8.56 11.60 20.21
CA VAL A 350 7.49 11.46 19.24
C VAL A 350 6.91 10.05 19.33
N THR A 351 5.59 9.95 19.44
CA THR A 351 4.86 8.69 19.40
C THR A 351 4.15 8.57 18.08
N VAL A 352 4.29 7.42 17.42
CA VAL A 352 3.56 7.05 16.21
C VAL A 352 2.67 5.87 16.53
N LYS A 353 1.36 6.09 16.39
CA LYS A 353 0.33 5.09 16.70
C LYS A 353 -0.47 4.79 15.45
N GLN A 354 -0.60 3.51 15.13
CA GLN A 354 -1.50 3.06 14.06
C GLN A 354 -2.94 3.07 14.58
N THR A 355 -3.77 3.98 14.06
CA THR A 355 -5.15 4.22 14.52
C THR A 355 -6.20 3.52 13.65
N LEU A 356 -5.83 3.16 12.41
CA LEU A 356 -6.67 2.41 11.48
C LEU A 356 -5.84 1.36 10.76
N VAL A 357 -6.36 0.15 10.71
CA VAL A 357 -5.96 -0.96 9.82
C VAL A 357 -7.25 -1.56 9.30
N LYS A 358 -7.44 -1.60 8.00
CA LYS A 358 -8.69 -2.11 7.40
C LYS A 358 -8.78 -3.63 7.54
N ASP A 359 -7.70 -4.33 7.22
CA ASP A 359 -7.62 -5.78 7.29
C ASP A 359 -6.39 -6.19 8.10
N GLY A 360 -6.57 -6.43 9.40
CA GLY A 360 -5.48 -6.88 10.25
C GLY A 360 -5.49 -6.31 11.67
N THR A 361 -4.40 -6.56 12.39
CA THR A 361 -4.19 -6.07 13.76
C THR A 361 -3.18 -4.93 13.75
N PRO A 362 -3.46 -3.79 14.41
CA PRO A 362 -2.52 -2.70 14.51
C PRO A 362 -1.18 -3.14 15.12
N ILE A 363 -0.10 -2.54 14.66
CA ILE A 363 1.23 -2.71 15.28
C ILE A 363 1.29 -1.99 16.63
N ASP A 364 2.26 -2.36 17.46
CA ASP A 364 2.56 -1.63 18.70
C ASP A 364 2.97 -0.19 18.39
N ASP A 365 2.71 0.71 19.34
CA ASP A 365 3.11 2.10 19.26
C ASP A 365 4.63 2.23 19.10
N LEU A 366 5.08 3.04 18.14
CA LEU A 366 6.50 3.33 17.93
C LEU A 366 6.89 4.62 18.63
N TYR A 367 8.02 4.60 19.32
CA TYR A 367 8.54 5.75 20.06
C TYR A 367 9.83 6.23 19.44
N PHE A 368 9.95 7.54 19.24
CA PHE A 368 11.11 8.15 18.63
C PHE A 368 11.64 9.30 19.48
N LYS A 369 12.95 9.47 19.44
CA LYS A 369 13.64 10.64 19.94
C LYS A 369 14.12 11.48 18.76
N PHE A 370 13.76 12.76 18.74
CA PHE A 370 14.31 13.70 17.78
C PHE A 370 15.79 13.95 18.08
N LYS A 371 16.60 13.87 17.04
CA LYS A 371 18.04 14.14 17.12
C LYS A 371 18.40 15.18 16.07
N GLU A 372 19.24 16.12 16.46
CA GLU A 372 19.86 17.06 15.54
C GLU A 372 21.10 16.41 14.92
N GLN A 373 21.17 16.42 13.60
CA GLN A 373 22.28 15.88 12.82
C GLN A 373 22.98 17.02 12.10
N THR A 374 24.30 17.18 12.31
CA THR A 374 25.14 18.07 11.51
C THR A 374 25.42 17.41 10.18
N LEU A 375 25.19 18.14 9.07
CA LEU A 375 25.34 17.58 7.74
C LEU A 375 26.79 17.66 7.27
N TYR A 376 27.39 16.54 6.93
CA TYR A 376 28.76 16.46 6.44
C TYR A 376 28.90 17.18 5.08
N GLY A 377 29.97 17.94 4.93
CA GLY A 377 30.23 18.77 3.72
C GLY A 377 29.52 20.14 3.70
N TYR A 378 28.70 20.43 4.72
CA TYR A 378 27.98 21.71 4.83
C TYR A 378 28.29 22.39 6.15
N GLN A 379 29.14 23.41 6.13
CA GLN A 379 29.62 24.09 7.34
C GLN A 379 28.47 24.75 8.12
N GLY A 380 28.23 24.32 9.35
CA GLY A 380 27.21 24.84 10.26
C GLY A 380 25.76 24.53 9.91
N VAL A 381 25.50 23.65 8.93
CA VAL A 381 24.15 23.24 8.57
C VAL A 381 23.75 22.00 9.36
N THR A 382 22.63 22.10 10.05
CA THR A 382 22.02 20.98 10.78
C THR A 382 20.63 20.64 10.23
N SER A 383 20.18 19.42 10.44
CA SER A 383 18.81 18.98 10.20
C SER A 383 18.39 17.97 11.26
N GLY A 384 17.09 17.68 11.34
CA GLY A 384 16.56 16.71 12.28
C GLY A 384 16.42 15.32 11.70
N VAL A 385 16.52 14.32 12.57
CA VAL A 385 16.18 12.92 12.28
C VAL A 385 15.49 12.29 13.48
N LEU A 386 14.59 11.33 13.24
CA LEU A 386 13.95 10.55 14.31
C LEU A 386 14.70 9.23 14.49
N GLY A 387 15.24 9.00 15.67
CA GLY A 387 15.83 7.73 16.07
C GLY A 387 14.85 6.94 16.93
N LEU A 388 14.68 5.64 16.64
CA LEU A 388 13.84 4.74 17.44
C LEU A 388 14.35 4.69 18.90
N THR A 389 13.45 4.59 19.86
CA THR A 389 13.76 4.52 21.27
C THR A 389 12.72 3.73 22.06
N ASP A 390 13.15 3.03 23.10
CA ASP A 390 12.24 2.36 24.04
C ASP A 390 11.66 3.33 25.08
N LYS A 391 12.13 4.57 25.10
CA LYS A 391 11.65 5.61 26.01
C LYS A 391 10.23 6.00 25.65
N ARG A 392 9.26 5.61 26.48
CA ARG A 392 7.88 6.06 26.38
C ARG A 392 7.72 7.48 26.95
N PRO A 393 6.86 8.33 26.38
CA PRO A 393 6.52 9.61 26.99
C PRO A 393 6.04 9.43 28.43
N LYS A 394 6.56 10.19 29.36
CA LYS A 394 5.97 10.24 30.69
C LYS A 394 4.61 10.91 30.60
N ILE A 395 3.58 10.26 31.13
CA ILE A 395 2.26 10.87 31.26
C ILE A 395 2.34 11.87 32.41
N THR A 396 2.68 13.11 32.06
CA THR A 396 2.97 14.15 33.07
C THR A 396 1.74 14.93 33.51
N THR A 397 0.61 14.81 32.83
CA THR A 397 -0.65 15.44 33.24
C THR A 397 -1.84 14.55 32.94
N LEU A 398 -2.46 14.05 33.99
CA LEU A 398 -3.82 13.55 33.94
C LEU A 398 -4.73 14.71 33.49
N THR A 399 -5.53 14.52 32.42
CA THR A 399 -6.62 15.46 32.17
C THR A 399 -7.51 15.50 33.40
N PRO A 400 -8.17 16.63 33.71
CA PRO A 400 -9.07 16.71 34.88
C PRO A 400 -10.04 15.53 34.96
N VAL A 401 -10.60 15.14 33.82
CA VAL A 401 -11.52 14.00 33.69
C VAL A 401 -10.89 12.66 34.03
N ARG A 402 -9.62 12.45 33.68
CA ARG A 402 -8.89 11.21 34.02
C ARG A 402 -8.45 11.21 35.48
N ALA A 403 -8.07 12.38 36.01
CA ALA A 403 -7.77 12.55 37.44
C ALA A 403 -8.98 12.20 38.30
N GLU A 404 -10.13 12.79 38.03
CA GLU A 404 -11.40 12.48 38.70
C GLU A 404 -11.77 10.99 38.62
N THR A 405 -11.53 10.35 37.46
CA THR A 405 -11.82 8.93 37.30
C THR A 405 -10.85 8.07 38.14
N LEU A 406 -9.57 8.44 38.18
CA LEU A 406 -8.57 7.74 39.00
C LEU A 406 -8.89 7.88 40.47
N GLU A 407 -9.22 9.11 40.92
CA GLU A 407 -9.67 9.38 42.30
C GLU A 407 -10.90 8.57 42.69
N ALA A 408 -11.88 8.44 41.78
CA ALA A 408 -13.06 7.59 42.00
C ALA A 408 -12.72 6.12 42.16
N ILE A 409 -11.76 5.59 41.37
CA ILE A 409 -11.27 4.22 41.50
C ILE A 409 -10.60 4.04 42.86
N GLU A 410 -9.69 4.95 43.21
CA GLU A 410 -8.92 4.91 44.47
C GLU A 410 -9.83 5.03 45.70
N ALA A 411 -10.78 5.97 45.69
CA ALA A 411 -11.76 6.12 46.75
C ALA A 411 -12.60 4.86 46.94
N TYR A 412 -13.07 4.24 45.87
CA TYR A 412 -13.81 2.99 45.94
C TYR A 412 -12.96 1.86 46.54
N GLN A 413 -11.69 1.73 46.11
CA GLN A 413 -10.77 0.71 46.63
C GLN A 413 -10.54 0.89 48.11
N GLN A 414 -10.28 2.12 48.56
CA GLN A 414 -10.04 2.47 49.96
C GLN A 414 -11.28 2.23 50.84
N GLU A 415 -12.47 2.56 50.33
CA GLU A 415 -13.75 2.32 51.04
C GLU A 415 -14.02 0.80 51.24
N LYS A 416 -13.72 0.00 50.23
CA LYS A 416 -13.99 -1.43 50.24
C LYS A 416 -13.00 -2.23 51.05
N ASN A 417 -11.76 -1.81 51.11
CA ASN A 417 -10.73 -2.48 51.91
C ASN A 417 -9.62 -1.47 52.28
N SER A 418 -9.73 -0.83 53.45
CA SER A 418 -8.76 0.16 53.90
C SER A 418 -7.37 -0.44 54.19
N ASP A 419 -7.32 -1.72 54.58
CA ASP A 419 -6.06 -2.38 54.97
C ASP A 419 -5.30 -2.93 53.73
N LYS A 420 -6.03 -3.33 52.69
CA LYS A 420 -5.43 -3.83 51.44
C LYS A 420 -6.19 -3.35 50.18
N PRO A 421 -6.12 -2.08 49.83
CA PRO A 421 -6.80 -1.52 48.65
C PRO A 421 -6.38 -2.19 47.33
N ILE A 422 -5.17 -2.74 47.27
CA ILE A 422 -4.63 -3.46 46.11
C ILE A 422 -5.41 -4.73 45.76
N ASP A 423 -6.13 -5.33 46.71
CA ASP A 423 -6.94 -6.51 46.46
C ASP A 423 -8.34 -6.18 45.91
N VAL A 424 -8.67 -4.90 45.80
CA VAL A 424 -10.00 -4.43 45.39
C VAL A 424 -10.00 -3.97 43.94
N TRP A 425 -10.92 -4.52 43.15
CA TRP A 425 -11.16 -4.19 41.76
C TRP A 425 -12.57 -3.62 41.58
N VAL A 426 -12.73 -2.67 40.66
CA VAL A 426 -14.01 -2.02 40.41
C VAL A 426 -14.54 -2.27 38.99
N LYS A 427 -15.79 -2.61 38.87
CA LYS A 427 -16.48 -2.81 37.58
C LYS A 427 -16.84 -1.49 36.94
N ASN A 428 -16.84 -1.45 35.60
CA ASN A 428 -17.23 -0.30 34.79
C ASN A 428 -18.58 0.30 35.21
N ALA A 429 -19.62 -0.52 35.38
CA ALA A 429 -20.95 -0.06 35.73
C ALA A 429 -20.99 0.65 37.12
N VAL A 430 -20.17 0.20 38.06
CA VAL A 430 -20.04 0.83 39.38
C VAL A 430 -19.44 2.22 39.28
N LEU A 431 -18.32 2.35 38.54
CA LEU A 431 -17.69 3.65 38.29
C LEU A 431 -18.58 4.61 37.51
N ALA A 432 -19.31 4.11 36.52
CA ALA A 432 -20.27 4.91 35.76
C ALA A 432 -21.38 5.48 36.65
N ALA A 433 -21.87 4.66 37.61
CA ALA A 433 -22.84 5.11 38.59
C ALA A 433 -22.28 6.13 39.58
N ILE A 434 -21.07 5.89 40.12
CA ILE A 434 -20.38 6.81 41.05
C ILE A 434 -20.17 8.18 40.39
N MET A 435 -19.74 8.21 39.13
CA MET A 435 -19.45 9.45 38.41
C MET A 435 -20.64 10.03 37.67
N ASN A 436 -21.83 9.45 37.78
CA ASN A 436 -23.05 9.86 37.12
C ASN A 436 -22.90 10.07 35.60
N ILE A 437 -22.25 9.11 34.92
CA ILE A 437 -22.09 9.07 33.46
C ILE A 437 -22.58 7.75 32.89
N ASN A 438 -22.85 7.70 31.57
CA ASN A 438 -23.29 6.45 30.94
C ASN A 438 -22.13 5.44 30.83
N ASN A 439 -22.48 4.14 30.78
CA ASN A 439 -21.55 3.04 30.70
C ASN A 439 -20.64 3.10 29.46
N SER A 440 -21.11 3.56 28.31
CA SER A 440 -20.31 3.64 27.08
C SER A 440 -19.23 4.71 27.20
N THR A 441 -19.54 5.85 27.76
CA THR A 441 -18.55 6.91 28.06
C THR A 441 -17.53 6.44 29.07
N MET A 442 -17.94 5.76 30.13
CA MET A 442 -17.00 5.16 31.10
C MET A 442 -16.11 4.10 30.48
N THR A 443 -16.65 3.21 29.63
CA THR A 443 -15.88 2.18 28.91
C THR A 443 -14.78 2.80 28.06
N THR A 444 -15.11 3.85 27.31
CA THR A 444 -14.12 4.55 26.47
C THR A 444 -13.03 5.18 27.33
N ARG A 445 -13.40 5.86 28.42
CA ARG A 445 -12.47 6.50 29.36
C ARG A 445 -11.53 5.50 30.03
N LEU A 446 -12.05 4.39 30.54
CA LEU A 446 -11.26 3.36 31.20
C LEU A 446 -10.35 2.63 30.22
N ARG A 447 -10.80 2.39 28.99
CA ARG A 447 -9.94 1.82 27.93
C ARG A 447 -8.76 2.77 27.63
N GLU A 448 -9.00 4.06 27.49
CA GLU A 448 -7.93 5.04 27.31
C GLU A 448 -6.97 5.07 28.51
N MET A 449 -7.48 5.04 29.73
CA MET A 449 -6.65 5.03 30.94
C MET A 449 -5.81 3.75 31.05
N TYR A 450 -6.35 2.61 30.66
CA TYR A 450 -5.61 1.35 30.58
C TYR A 450 -4.51 1.41 29.50
N GLN A 451 -4.85 1.90 28.29
CA GLN A 451 -3.87 2.09 27.21
C GLN A 451 -2.75 3.08 27.60
N LEU A 452 -3.04 4.06 28.43
CA LEU A 452 -2.09 5.00 28.99
C LEU A 452 -1.33 4.44 30.20
N ASN A 453 -1.53 3.18 30.53
CA ASN A 453 -0.89 2.50 31.67
C ASN A 453 -1.13 3.17 33.04
N LEU A 454 -2.30 3.81 33.20
CA LEU A 454 -2.71 4.49 34.45
C LEU A 454 -3.42 3.55 35.43
N ILE A 455 -4.05 2.49 34.92
CA ILE A 455 -4.83 1.52 35.68
C ILE A 455 -4.53 0.10 35.19
N HIS A 456 -4.77 -0.88 36.06
CA HIS A 456 -4.84 -2.29 35.68
C HIS A 456 -6.23 -2.67 35.18
N TYR A 457 -6.28 -3.68 34.32
CA TYR A 457 -7.53 -4.31 33.86
C TYR A 457 -7.42 -5.82 33.92
N ASP A 458 -8.48 -6.44 34.44
CA ASP A 458 -8.70 -7.88 34.42
C ASP A 458 -10.13 -8.16 33.95
N GLU A 459 -10.29 -9.06 32.99
CA GLU A 459 -11.58 -9.36 32.36
C GLU A 459 -12.67 -9.78 33.36
N ASN A 460 -12.29 -10.53 34.38
CA ASN A 460 -13.20 -11.05 35.41
C ASN A 460 -13.41 -10.09 36.56
N LYS A 461 -12.36 -9.36 36.95
CA LYS A 461 -12.34 -8.51 38.15
C LYS A 461 -12.73 -7.06 37.87
N GLY A 462 -12.31 -6.47 36.75
CA GLY A 462 -12.55 -5.08 36.37
C GLY A 462 -11.29 -4.24 36.34
N TYR A 463 -11.32 -3.05 36.95
CA TYR A 463 -10.26 -2.06 36.92
C TYR A 463 -9.70 -1.76 38.30
N GLN A 464 -8.41 -1.36 38.37
CA GLN A 464 -7.69 -1.07 39.58
C GLN A 464 -6.69 0.06 39.35
N SER A 465 -6.52 0.98 40.34
CA SER A 465 -5.47 2.01 40.29
C SER A 465 -4.08 1.38 40.44
N LYS A 466 -3.10 1.93 39.75
CA LYS A 466 -1.68 1.56 39.91
C LYS A 466 -0.98 2.27 41.09
N LYS A 467 -1.67 3.11 41.80
CA LYS A 467 -1.14 3.77 42.98
C LYS A 467 -0.57 2.78 43.99
N TRP A 468 -1.23 1.64 44.13
CA TRP A 468 -0.91 0.62 45.13
C TRP A 468 0.23 -0.32 44.72
N ASP A 469 0.74 -0.24 43.46
CA ASP A 469 1.85 -1.07 42.98
C ASP A 469 3.18 -0.76 43.76
N ASN A 470 3.32 0.45 44.30
CA ASN A 470 4.52 0.90 44.97
C ASN A 470 4.47 0.77 46.50
N GLU A 471 3.37 0.30 47.06
CA GLU A 471 3.23 0.10 48.52
C GLU A 471 3.68 -1.31 48.95
N LEU A 472 4.18 -2.14 48.04
CA LEU A 472 4.69 -3.49 48.30
C LEU A 472 6.21 -3.58 48.42
N PHE A 473 6.94 -2.42 48.52
CA PHE A 473 8.39 -2.37 48.71
C PHE A 473 8.78 -1.45 49.87
#